data_ae9943ca12c4f7d7b792bac17c8006ac
#
_entry.id   ae9943ca12c4f7d7b792bac17c8006ac
#
_cell.length_a   1.000
_cell.length_b   1.000
_cell.length_c   1.000
_cell.angle_alpha   90.00
_cell.angle_beta   90.00
_cell.angle_gamma   90.00
#
_symmetry.space_group_name_H-M   'P 1'
#
loop_
_entity.id
_entity.type
_entity.pdbx_description
1 polymer ?
#
loop_
_entity_poly.entity_id
_entity_poly.type
_entity_poly.pdbx_seq_one_letter_code
_entity_poly.pdbx_strand_id
1 'polypeptide(L)'
;MGYYREMLPFAQRLHSSYVVFHHNNCKVLDVNRGTMLRTADENLKELTELSGKAGIPVAVENVGIKAMGNVLLEQEAFIAECRKLSNPVLIDIGHAHANHWDLRHVMEELKDRIISYHVHNNDGVHDCHQRIYNGTLDMNAFLYDVRELTPEADLVLEYAPDVAEDKAGIMEDIKTLCLFRETLS
;
A
#
# COMPACT_ATOMS: atom_id res chain seq x y z
N MET A 1 -3.57 6.56 -17.58
CA MET A 1 -2.91 5.46 -18.36
C MET A 1 -1.65 5.89 -19.11
N GLY A 2 -1.56 7.13 -19.66
CA GLY A 2 -0.34 7.59 -20.38
C GLY A 2 0.94 7.40 -19.56
N TYR A 3 0.95 7.86 -18.32
CA TYR A 3 2.08 7.72 -17.40
C TYR A 3 2.58 6.26 -17.28
N TYR A 4 1.68 5.30 -17.03
CA TYR A 4 2.09 3.89 -16.90
C TYR A 4 2.71 3.33 -18.18
N ARG A 5 2.19 3.72 -19.36
CA ARG A 5 2.75 3.29 -20.65
C ARG A 5 4.21 3.76 -20.83
N GLU A 6 4.52 4.94 -20.32
CA GLU A 6 5.89 5.49 -20.35
C GLU A 6 6.79 4.83 -19.29
N MET A 7 6.26 4.46 -18.13
CA MET A 7 7.04 3.92 -17.01
C MET A 7 7.30 2.40 -17.10
N LEU A 8 6.42 1.63 -17.73
CA LEU A 8 6.58 0.16 -17.83
C LEU A 8 7.92 -0.29 -18.44
N PRO A 9 8.49 0.37 -19.52
CA PRO A 9 9.81 0.01 -20.03
C PRO A 9 10.94 0.22 -19.02
N PHE A 10 10.80 1.19 -18.11
CA PHE A 10 11.77 1.41 -17.03
C PHE A 10 11.61 0.32 -15.95
N ALA A 11 10.38 0.01 -15.56
CA ALA A 11 10.10 -1.06 -14.62
C ALA A 11 10.68 -2.41 -15.11
N GLN A 12 10.57 -2.73 -16.40
CA GLN A 12 11.20 -3.92 -17.00
C GLN A 12 12.72 -3.88 -16.87
N ARG A 13 13.35 -2.75 -17.23
CA ARG A 13 14.81 -2.61 -17.17
C ARG A 13 15.35 -2.68 -15.73
N LEU A 14 14.55 -2.26 -14.75
CA LEU A 14 14.87 -2.32 -13.33
C LEU A 14 14.53 -3.67 -12.70
N HIS A 15 13.93 -4.59 -13.47
CA HIS A 15 13.43 -5.87 -12.97
C HIS A 15 12.48 -5.68 -11.78
N SER A 16 11.58 -4.70 -11.88
CA SER A 16 10.61 -4.41 -10.81
C SER A 16 9.73 -5.63 -10.53
N SER A 17 9.57 -5.99 -9.26
CA SER A 17 8.76 -7.12 -8.82
C SER A 17 7.26 -6.87 -9.07
N TYR A 18 6.82 -5.62 -9.01
CA TYR A 18 5.45 -5.18 -9.30
C TYR A 18 5.42 -3.69 -9.62
N VAL A 19 4.28 -3.22 -10.12
CA VAL A 19 3.92 -1.79 -10.16
C VAL A 19 2.69 -1.56 -9.30
N VAL A 20 2.60 -0.39 -8.67
CA VAL A 20 1.49 -0.06 -7.76
C VAL A 20 0.39 0.66 -8.50
N PHE A 21 -0.86 0.29 -8.21
CA PHE A 21 -2.06 0.94 -8.72
C PHE A 21 -2.88 1.56 -7.59
N HIS A 22 -3.16 2.84 -7.71
CA HIS A 22 -4.10 3.58 -6.86
C HIS A 22 -5.45 3.69 -7.54
N HIS A 23 -6.52 3.25 -6.87
CA HIS A 23 -7.89 3.42 -7.38
C HIS A 23 -8.26 4.89 -7.54
N ASN A 24 -7.68 5.78 -6.72
CA ASN A 24 -7.98 7.20 -6.75
C ASN A 24 -6.90 8.04 -6.08
N ASN A 25 -6.57 9.17 -6.68
CA ASN A 25 -5.71 10.21 -6.09
C ASN A 25 -6.41 11.59 -6.04
N CYS A 26 -7.71 11.64 -6.30
CA CYS A 26 -8.49 12.87 -6.40
C CYS A 26 -9.50 12.97 -5.27
N LYS A 27 -9.98 14.18 -5.01
CA LYS A 27 -11.09 14.40 -4.08
C LYS A 27 -12.33 13.63 -4.53
N VAL A 28 -12.94 12.89 -3.62
CA VAL A 28 -14.15 12.09 -3.88
C VAL A 28 -15.38 12.89 -3.48
N LEU A 29 -16.27 13.12 -4.44
CA LEU A 29 -17.60 13.65 -4.21
C LEU A 29 -18.60 12.51 -4.40
N ASP A 30 -19.58 12.37 -3.50
CA ASP A 30 -20.55 11.27 -3.54
C ASP A 30 -21.26 11.16 -4.89
N VAL A 31 -21.59 12.30 -5.50
CA VAL A 31 -22.19 12.36 -6.84
C VAL A 31 -21.32 11.72 -7.93
N ASN A 32 -20.02 11.70 -7.76
CA ASN A 32 -19.04 11.17 -8.73
C ASN A 32 -18.52 9.78 -8.37
N ARG A 33 -18.74 9.30 -7.15
CA ARG A 33 -18.14 8.06 -6.62
C ARG A 33 -18.33 6.87 -7.56
N GLY A 34 -19.55 6.63 -8.03
CA GLY A 34 -19.84 5.53 -8.95
C GLY A 34 -19.11 5.63 -10.30
N THR A 35 -18.91 6.86 -10.81
CA THR A 35 -18.13 7.07 -12.04
C THR A 35 -16.65 6.86 -11.79
N MET A 36 -16.13 7.34 -10.66
CA MET A 36 -14.73 7.15 -10.27
C MET A 36 -14.39 5.66 -10.11
N LEU A 37 -15.27 4.87 -9.48
CA LEU A 37 -15.10 3.42 -9.35
C LEU A 37 -15.01 2.75 -10.73
N ARG A 38 -15.96 3.00 -11.63
CA ARG A 38 -15.91 2.42 -12.99
C ARG A 38 -14.63 2.80 -13.74
N THR A 39 -14.21 4.07 -13.64
CA THR A 39 -12.98 4.53 -14.29
C THR A 39 -11.74 3.85 -13.69
N ALA A 40 -11.72 3.65 -12.37
CA ALA A 40 -10.63 2.93 -11.70
C ALA A 40 -10.57 1.47 -12.18
N ASP A 41 -11.70 0.78 -12.25
CA ASP A 41 -11.79 -0.61 -12.73
C ASP A 41 -11.30 -0.75 -14.17
N GLU A 42 -11.75 0.16 -15.06
CA GLU A 42 -11.33 0.20 -16.47
C GLU A 42 -9.80 0.43 -16.58
N ASN A 43 -9.26 1.38 -15.80
CA ASN A 43 -7.83 1.67 -15.78
C ASN A 43 -7.01 0.51 -15.20
N LEU A 44 -7.47 -0.13 -14.13
CA LEU A 44 -6.80 -1.28 -13.55
C LEU A 44 -6.74 -2.45 -14.54
N LYS A 45 -7.85 -2.74 -15.22
CA LYS A 45 -7.90 -3.77 -16.25
C LYS A 45 -6.90 -3.49 -17.37
N GLU A 46 -6.93 -2.26 -17.92
CA GLU A 46 -5.99 -1.85 -18.98
C GLU A 46 -4.53 -1.96 -18.50
N LEU A 47 -4.22 -1.49 -17.29
CA LEU A 47 -2.87 -1.57 -16.72
C LEU A 47 -2.43 -3.02 -16.52
N THR A 48 -3.31 -3.88 -15.98
CA THR A 48 -3.01 -5.30 -15.77
C THR A 48 -2.69 -6.01 -17.10
N GLU A 49 -3.44 -5.70 -18.16
CA GLU A 49 -3.17 -6.23 -19.50
C GLU A 49 -1.83 -5.75 -20.07
N LEU A 50 -1.52 -4.47 -19.91
CA LEU A 50 -0.27 -3.86 -20.39
C LEU A 50 0.93 -4.39 -19.62
N SER A 51 0.85 -4.39 -18.30
CA SER A 51 1.92 -4.82 -17.40
C SER A 51 2.17 -6.33 -17.50
N GLY A 52 1.10 -7.10 -17.69
CA GLY A 52 1.19 -8.55 -17.93
C GLY A 52 2.00 -8.91 -19.18
N LYS A 53 1.93 -8.10 -20.26
CA LYS A 53 2.80 -8.24 -21.44
C LYS A 53 4.26 -7.98 -21.14
N ALA A 54 4.53 -7.18 -20.12
CA ALA A 54 5.87 -6.88 -19.62
C ALA A 54 6.36 -7.90 -18.58
N GLY A 55 5.51 -8.84 -18.16
CA GLY A 55 5.80 -9.84 -17.12
C GLY A 55 5.81 -9.25 -15.70
N ILE A 56 5.23 -8.06 -15.49
CA ILE A 56 5.24 -7.36 -14.20
C ILE A 56 3.82 -7.36 -13.63
N PRO A 57 3.57 -7.91 -12.42
CA PRO A 57 2.27 -7.82 -11.77
C PRO A 57 1.91 -6.39 -11.36
N VAL A 58 0.61 -6.12 -11.25
CA VAL A 58 0.06 -4.86 -10.73
C VAL A 58 -0.48 -5.10 -9.35
N ALA A 59 0.14 -4.51 -8.33
CA ALA A 59 -0.34 -4.53 -6.95
C ALA A 59 -1.36 -3.41 -6.72
N VAL A 60 -2.48 -3.75 -6.09
CA VAL A 60 -3.54 -2.79 -5.75
C VAL A 60 -3.31 -2.29 -4.33
N GLU A 61 -3.31 -0.97 -4.13
CA GLU A 61 -3.05 -0.33 -2.85
C GLU A 61 -4.29 0.33 -2.26
N ASN A 62 -4.43 0.27 -0.92
CA ASN A 62 -5.40 1.06 -0.17
C ASN A 62 -4.94 2.50 -0.07
N VAL A 63 -5.55 3.39 -0.80
CA VAL A 63 -5.14 4.80 -0.90
C VAL A 63 -6.24 5.77 -0.49
N GLY A 64 -5.80 6.95 -0.06
CA GLY A 64 -6.64 8.06 0.34
C GLY A 64 -6.81 8.16 1.86
N ILE A 65 -7.06 9.39 2.31
CA ILE A 65 -7.21 9.77 3.72
C ILE A 65 -8.54 10.47 3.91
N LYS A 66 -9.33 10.06 4.90
CA LYS A 66 -10.65 10.67 5.22
C LYS A 66 -10.55 12.16 5.43
N ALA A 67 -9.53 12.61 6.16
CA ALA A 67 -9.30 14.03 6.42
C ALA A 67 -9.09 14.85 5.13
N MET A 68 -8.58 14.22 4.05
CA MET A 68 -8.39 14.85 2.74
C MET A 68 -9.61 14.70 1.82
N GLY A 69 -10.58 13.87 2.18
CA GLY A 69 -11.78 13.62 1.39
C GLY A 69 -11.50 12.90 0.05
N ASN A 70 -10.45 12.07 0.00
CA ASN A 70 -10.04 11.36 -1.21
C ASN A 70 -10.13 9.83 -1.09
N VAL A 71 -10.76 9.29 -0.05
CA VAL A 71 -11.03 7.86 0.11
C VAL A 71 -12.12 7.42 -0.85
N LEU A 72 -11.78 6.63 -1.84
CA LEU A 72 -12.74 6.05 -2.77
C LEU A 72 -13.34 4.74 -2.24
N LEU A 73 -12.51 3.89 -1.66
CA LEU A 73 -12.86 2.61 -1.05
C LEU A 73 -12.57 2.64 0.45
N GLU A 74 -13.60 2.50 1.27
CA GLU A 74 -13.48 2.26 2.70
C GLU A 74 -13.08 0.80 2.93
N GLN A 75 -12.64 0.45 4.15
CA GLN A 75 -12.09 -0.87 4.51
C GLN A 75 -12.82 -2.05 3.88
N GLU A 76 -14.11 -2.22 4.18
CA GLU A 76 -14.88 -3.37 3.69
C GLU A 76 -15.08 -3.36 2.17
N ALA A 77 -15.21 -2.16 1.59
CA ALA A 77 -15.29 -2.01 0.14
C ALA A 77 -13.96 -2.36 -0.54
N PHE A 78 -12.82 -2.00 0.06
CA PHE A 78 -11.50 -2.36 -0.42
C PHE A 78 -11.28 -3.88 -0.35
N ILE A 79 -11.59 -4.51 0.79
CA ILE A 79 -11.51 -5.97 0.95
C ILE A 79 -12.37 -6.67 -0.10
N ALA A 80 -13.64 -6.23 -0.24
CA ALA A 80 -14.56 -6.81 -1.21
C ALA A 80 -14.08 -6.64 -2.66
N GLU A 81 -13.46 -5.51 -2.99
CA GLU A 81 -12.89 -5.27 -4.31
C GLU A 81 -11.68 -6.16 -4.56
N CYS A 82 -10.73 -6.18 -3.64
CA CYS A 82 -9.55 -7.03 -3.75
C CYS A 82 -9.91 -8.51 -3.93
N ARG A 83 -10.96 -9.01 -3.27
CA ARG A 83 -11.43 -10.40 -3.41
C ARG A 83 -11.95 -10.75 -4.79
N LYS A 84 -12.46 -9.80 -5.55
CA LYS A 84 -12.94 -10.00 -6.94
C LYS A 84 -11.79 -10.02 -7.95
N LEU A 85 -10.72 -9.28 -7.66
CA LEU A 85 -9.58 -9.12 -8.54
C LEU A 85 -8.65 -10.34 -8.47
N SER A 86 -7.82 -10.55 -9.49
CA SER A 86 -6.69 -11.49 -9.46
C SER A 86 -5.37 -10.82 -9.10
N ASN A 87 -5.34 -9.50 -8.98
CA ASN A 87 -4.17 -8.71 -8.69
C ASN A 87 -3.64 -8.96 -7.27
N PRO A 88 -2.32 -8.98 -7.04
CA PRO A 88 -1.78 -8.93 -5.69
C PRO A 88 -2.15 -7.62 -5.00
N VAL A 89 -2.04 -7.62 -3.67
CA VAL A 89 -2.41 -6.50 -2.81
C VAL A 89 -1.17 -5.95 -2.12
N LEU A 90 -1.07 -4.64 -2.07
CA LEU A 90 -0.15 -3.89 -1.23
C LEU A 90 -0.98 -3.14 -0.19
N ILE A 91 -0.60 -3.26 1.08
CA ILE A 91 -1.24 -2.51 2.16
C ILE A 91 -0.32 -1.39 2.62
N ASP A 92 -0.78 -0.15 2.47
CA ASP A 92 -0.21 0.99 3.15
C ASP A 92 -0.79 1.05 4.58
N ILE A 93 0.08 0.80 5.57
CA ILE A 93 -0.35 0.73 6.97
C ILE A 93 -0.63 2.11 7.57
N GLY A 94 0.01 3.15 7.06
CA GLY A 94 -0.25 4.53 7.47
C GLY A 94 -1.60 5.02 6.96
N HIS A 95 -1.96 4.73 5.70
CA HIS A 95 -3.30 5.00 5.18
C HIS A 95 -4.37 4.26 5.98
N ALA A 96 -4.16 2.97 6.28
CA ALA A 96 -5.07 2.19 7.10
C ALA A 96 -5.24 2.83 8.50
N HIS A 97 -4.12 3.22 9.14
CA HIS A 97 -4.12 3.85 10.45
C HIS A 97 -4.84 5.21 10.47
N ALA A 98 -4.53 6.09 9.52
CA ALA A 98 -5.18 7.41 9.41
C ALA A 98 -6.69 7.33 9.10
N ASN A 99 -7.14 6.22 8.52
CA ASN A 99 -8.55 5.93 8.26
C ASN A 99 -9.23 5.12 9.37
N HIS A 100 -8.51 4.77 10.45
CA HIS A 100 -8.99 3.94 11.57
C HIS A 100 -9.48 2.55 11.11
N TRP A 101 -8.78 1.94 10.15
CA TRP A 101 -9.08 0.58 9.74
C TRP A 101 -8.60 -0.42 10.80
N ASP A 102 -9.32 -1.51 10.93
CA ASP A 102 -8.84 -2.70 11.63
C ASP A 102 -7.81 -3.41 10.73
N LEU A 103 -6.54 -3.03 10.90
CA LEU A 103 -5.45 -3.53 10.04
C LEU A 103 -5.31 -5.04 10.12
N ARG A 104 -5.46 -5.64 11.33
CA ARG A 104 -5.40 -7.08 11.50
C ARG A 104 -6.52 -7.77 10.72
N HIS A 105 -7.75 -7.27 10.78
CA HIS A 105 -8.86 -7.79 10.01
C HIS A 105 -8.58 -7.73 8.49
N VAL A 106 -8.07 -6.60 7.99
CA VAL A 106 -7.67 -6.48 6.56
C VAL A 106 -6.63 -7.52 6.19
N MET A 107 -5.63 -7.74 7.04
CA MET A 107 -4.58 -8.73 6.81
C MET A 107 -5.15 -10.16 6.81
N GLU A 108 -6.01 -10.53 7.76
CA GLU A 108 -6.66 -11.85 7.82
C GLU A 108 -7.49 -12.14 6.57
N GLU A 109 -8.23 -11.14 6.07
CA GLU A 109 -9.13 -11.25 4.92
C GLU A 109 -8.40 -11.33 3.57
N LEU A 110 -7.17 -10.77 3.49
CA LEU A 110 -6.40 -10.65 2.26
C LEU A 110 -5.01 -11.34 2.31
N LYS A 111 -4.70 -12.11 3.36
CA LYS A 111 -3.37 -12.69 3.61
C LYS A 111 -2.77 -13.44 2.41
N ASP A 112 -3.60 -14.18 1.67
CA ASP A 112 -3.16 -14.97 0.50
C ASP A 112 -2.87 -14.09 -0.74
N ARG A 113 -3.09 -12.79 -0.63
CA ARG A 113 -2.98 -11.80 -1.71
C ARG A 113 -1.98 -10.71 -1.41
N ILE A 114 -1.70 -10.45 -0.12
CA ILE A 114 -0.76 -9.41 0.29
C ILE A 114 0.65 -9.85 -0.04
N ILE A 115 1.32 -9.05 -0.88
CA ILE A 115 2.71 -9.27 -1.28
C ILE A 115 3.66 -8.24 -0.68
N SER A 116 3.15 -7.10 -0.24
CA SER A 116 3.97 -6.00 0.27
C SER A 116 3.19 -5.07 1.19
N TYR A 117 3.92 -4.36 2.02
CA TYR A 117 3.43 -3.24 2.83
C TYR A 117 4.26 -2.00 2.57
N HIS A 118 3.60 -0.84 2.39
CA HIS A 118 4.23 0.45 2.62
C HIS A 118 4.22 0.72 4.12
N VAL A 119 5.42 0.94 4.67
CA VAL A 119 5.64 1.00 6.12
C VAL A 119 6.09 2.39 6.49
N HIS A 120 5.22 3.12 7.14
CA HIS A 120 5.45 4.41 7.77
C HIS A 120 4.47 4.60 8.93
N ASN A 121 4.66 5.63 9.73
CA ASN A 121 3.78 5.94 10.85
C ASN A 121 3.18 7.34 10.69
N ASN A 122 2.14 7.64 11.44
CA ASN A 122 1.49 8.94 11.46
C ASN A 122 0.73 9.18 12.79
N ASP A 123 0.00 10.29 12.88
CA ASP A 123 -0.75 10.67 14.07
C ASP A 123 -2.17 10.06 14.18
N GLY A 124 -2.52 9.15 13.25
CA GLY A 124 -3.86 8.54 13.17
C GLY A 124 -4.89 9.40 12.44
N VAL A 125 -4.50 10.52 11.83
CA VAL A 125 -5.39 11.45 11.11
C VAL A 125 -4.81 11.91 9.79
N HIS A 126 -3.50 12.24 9.78
CA HIS A 126 -2.82 12.82 8.63
C HIS A 126 -1.81 11.84 8.05
N ASP A 127 -1.64 11.91 6.75
CA ASP A 127 -0.68 11.10 6.02
C ASP A 127 0.72 11.72 6.10
N CYS A 128 1.36 11.53 7.27
CA CYS A 128 2.60 12.22 7.60
C CYS A 128 3.87 11.48 7.17
N HIS A 129 3.78 10.21 6.75
CA HIS A 129 4.90 9.36 6.33
C HIS A 129 6.13 9.44 7.26
N GLN A 130 5.88 9.36 8.58
CA GLN A 130 6.91 9.44 9.62
C GLN A 130 7.63 8.11 9.79
N ARG A 131 8.79 8.12 10.46
CA ARG A 131 9.54 6.92 10.82
C ARG A 131 8.68 5.93 11.62
N ILE A 132 9.00 4.65 11.55
CA ILE A 132 8.18 3.54 12.05
C ILE A 132 7.74 3.68 13.52
N TYR A 133 8.52 4.33 14.37
CA TYR A 133 8.15 4.60 15.77
C TYR A 133 7.80 6.07 16.07
N ASN A 134 7.72 6.93 15.05
CA ASN A 134 7.38 8.36 15.20
C ASN A 134 5.91 8.62 14.88
N GLY A 135 4.99 7.94 15.56
CA GLY A 135 3.57 8.10 15.37
C GLY A 135 2.77 7.32 16.41
N THR A 136 1.48 7.13 16.13
CA THR A 136 0.54 6.48 17.05
C THR A 136 0.15 5.06 16.61
N LEU A 137 0.59 4.59 15.45
CA LEU A 137 0.42 3.21 15.03
C LEU A 137 1.32 2.30 15.89
N ASP A 138 0.74 1.24 16.46
CA ASP A 138 1.50 0.21 17.18
C ASP A 138 2.27 -0.68 16.18
N MET A 139 3.52 -0.31 15.93
CA MET A 139 4.40 -1.02 15.01
C MET A 139 4.73 -2.44 15.50
N ASN A 140 4.76 -2.68 16.81
CA ASN A 140 5.06 -4.01 17.33
C ASN A 140 3.89 -4.97 17.11
N ALA A 141 2.65 -4.49 17.29
CA ALA A 141 1.45 -5.25 16.96
C ALA A 141 1.40 -5.56 15.46
N PHE A 142 1.68 -4.57 14.59
CA PHE A 142 1.75 -4.79 13.14
C PHE A 142 2.79 -5.84 12.75
N LEU A 143 4.02 -5.75 13.28
CA LEU A 143 5.07 -6.73 12.98
C LEU A 143 4.71 -8.13 13.50
N TYR A 144 4.05 -8.21 14.65
CA TYR A 144 3.51 -9.49 15.14
C TYR A 144 2.50 -10.08 14.14
N ASP A 145 1.56 -9.27 13.64
CA ASP A 145 0.56 -9.71 12.66
C ASP A 145 1.20 -10.12 11.32
N VAL A 146 2.23 -9.42 10.84
CA VAL A 146 3.01 -9.84 9.65
C VAL A 146 3.60 -11.23 9.86
N ARG A 147 4.20 -11.49 11.01
CA ARG A 147 4.78 -12.82 11.34
C ARG A 147 3.73 -13.92 11.26
N GLU A 148 2.55 -13.68 11.82
CA GLU A 148 1.48 -14.68 11.92
C GLU A 148 0.74 -14.92 10.60
N LEU A 149 0.56 -13.87 9.80
CA LEU A 149 -0.40 -13.89 8.68
C LEU A 149 0.28 -13.84 7.31
N THR A 150 1.36 -13.06 7.18
CA THR A 150 1.96 -12.73 5.87
C THR A 150 3.50 -12.67 5.95
N PRO A 151 4.18 -13.69 6.48
CA PRO A 151 5.62 -13.65 6.74
C PRO A 151 6.47 -13.42 5.47
N GLU A 152 5.96 -13.72 4.29
CA GLU A 152 6.65 -13.57 3.01
C GLU A 152 6.47 -12.18 2.36
N ALA A 153 5.53 -11.34 2.89
CA ALA A 153 5.26 -10.04 2.29
C ALA A 153 6.43 -9.05 2.48
N ASP A 154 6.78 -8.27 1.47
CA ASP A 154 7.83 -7.26 1.55
C ASP A 154 7.45 -6.11 2.50
N LEU A 155 8.44 -5.55 3.20
CA LEU A 155 8.28 -4.35 4.03
C LEU A 155 9.06 -3.20 3.38
N VAL A 156 8.35 -2.24 2.78
CA VAL A 156 8.93 -1.11 2.05
C VAL A 156 8.76 0.17 2.87
N LEU A 157 9.85 0.76 3.34
CA LEU A 157 9.81 2.05 4.04
C LEU A 157 9.45 3.17 3.06
N GLU A 158 8.38 3.92 3.36
CA GLU A 158 7.91 5.02 2.54
C GLU A 158 7.82 6.31 3.39
N TYR A 159 8.88 7.11 3.35
CA TYR A 159 9.01 8.28 4.20
C TYR A 159 8.85 9.58 3.45
N ALA A 160 8.31 10.61 4.15
CA ALA A 160 8.22 11.95 3.64
C ALA A 160 9.63 12.55 3.36
N PRO A 161 9.75 13.51 2.43
CA PRO A 161 11.05 14.09 2.06
C PRO A 161 11.83 14.71 3.21
N ASP A 162 11.16 15.29 4.19
CA ASP A 162 11.77 15.86 5.40
C ASP A 162 12.32 14.77 6.33
N VAL A 163 11.64 13.64 6.43
CA VAL A 163 12.11 12.45 7.15
C VAL A 163 13.34 11.84 6.48
N ALA A 164 13.41 11.91 5.15
CA ALA A 164 14.54 11.38 4.37
C ALA A 164 15.88 12.06 4.67
N GLU A 165 15.89 13.22 5.35
CA GLU A 165 17.11 13.88 5.84
C GLU A 165 17.71 13.17 7.06
N ASP A 166 16.92 12.46 7.87
CA ASP A 166 17.37 11.66 9.02
C ASP A 166 17.94 10.31 8.58
N LYS A 167 19.08 10.33 7.90
CA LYS A 167 19.72 9.10 7.42
C LYS A 167 20.09 8.12 8.53
N ALA A 168 20.44 8.64 9.72
CA ALA A 168 20.80 7.79 10.86
C ALA A 168 19.58 7.03 11.37
N GLY A 169 18.46 7.72 11.51
CA GLY A 169 17.19 7.12 11.91
C GLY A 169 16.67 6.12 10.91
N ILE A 170 16.73 6.42 9.61
CA ILE A 170 16.34 5.47 8.54
C ILE A 170 17.19 4.20 8.62
N MET A 171 18.51 4.32 8.83
CA MET A 171 19.38 3.16 9.00
C MET A 171 19.04 2.33 10.22
N GLU A 172 18.56 2.94 11.28
CA GLU A 172 18.06 2.26 12.50
C GLU A 172 16.78 1.50 12.21
N ASP A 173 15.84 2.11 11.49
CA ASP A 173 14.57 1.48 11.06
C ASP A 173 14.83 0.29 10.13
N ILE A 174 15.74 0.43 9.16
CA ILE A 174 16.16 -0.68 8.28
C ILE A 174 16.73 -1.83 9.10
N LYS A 175 17.63 -1.55 10.06
CA LYS A 175 18.19 -2.59 10.95
C LYS A 175 17.11 -3.31 11.74
N THR A 176 16.13 -2.56 12.26
CA THR A 176 14.99 -3.11 13.01
C THR A 176 14.19 -4.09 12.15
N LEU A 177 13.85 -3.70 10.92
CA LEU A 177 13.12 -4.56 10.01
C LEU A 177 13.94 -5.76 9.52
N CYS A 178 15.25 -5.60 9.30
CA CYS A 178 16.15 -6.73 8.98
C CYS A 178 16.20 -7.74 10.12
N LEU A 179 16.39 -7.28 11.36
CA LEU A 179 16.39 -8.16 12.54
C LEU A 179 15.05 -8.87 12.71
N PHE A 180 13.95 -8.17 12.48
CA PHE A 180 12.62 -8.81 12.47
C PHE A 180 12.56 -9.92 11.43
N ARG A 181 13.02 -9.70 10.19
CA ARG A 181 13.05 -10.72 9.13
C ARG A 181 13.87 -11.96 9.51
N GLU A 182 15.01 -11.78 10.16
CA GLU A 182 15.82 -12.91 10.64
C GLU A 182 15.07 -13.79 11.65
N THR A 183 14.06 -13.27 12.33
CA THR A 183 13.22 -14.04 13.26
C THR A 183 12.12 -14.85 12.56
N LEU A 184 11.90 -14.66 11.27
CA LEU A 184 10.91 -15.38 10.46
C LEU A 184 11.49 -16.64 9.78
N SER A 185 12.83 -16.70 9.67
CA SER A 185 13.59 -17.84 9.12
C SER A 185 13.86 -18.88 10.20
#